data_1636d9d6df3a6509e16e1148e672bfd1
#
_entry.id   1636d9d6df3a6509e16e1148e672bfd1
#
_cell.length_a   1.000
_cell.length_b   1.000
_cell.length_c   1.000
_cell.angle_alpha   90.00
_cell.angle_beta   90.00
_cell.angle_gamma   90.00
#
_symmetry.space_group_name_H-M   'P 1'
#
loop_
_entity.id
_entity.type
_entity.pdbx_description
1 polymer ?
#
loop_
_entity_poly.entity_id
_entity_poly.type
_entity_poly.pdbx_seq_one_letter_code
_entity_poly.pdbx_strand_id
1 'polypeptide(L)'
;METKSRFWKERLIVTELKEFLKKHPNTVGVEVMMPDNNGIIRGKRVDIHEAESLFEKGLNFCAATPLLDSGGDVIDGLILGSDDGDPDIFGHPVDGSLTPVPWLEKEMAQVLITLVGRDGNPYPHEARNVLSRVVQKLVDDDL
;
A
#
# COMPACT_ATOMS: atom_id res chain seq x y z
N MET A 1 -17.96 -13.31 -11.61
CA MET A 1 -16.62 -13.82 -12.00
C MET A 1 -15.46 -13.13 -11.27
N GLU A 2 -15.71 -12.08 -10.48
CA GLU A 2 -14.68 -11.28 -9.76
C GLU A 2 -14.16 -11.91 -8.46
N THR A 3 -14.94 -12.72 -7.76
CA THR A 3 -14.56 -13.30 -6.46
C THR A 3 -13.38 -14.28 -6.52
N LYS A 4 -13.17 -14.98 -7.63
CA LYS A 4 -12.04 -15.91 -7.77
C LYS A 4 -10.69 -15.20 -7.97
N SER A 5 -10.67 -14.08 -8.68
CA SER A 5 -9.45 -13.30 -8.94
C SER A 5 -8.86 -12.69 -7.65
N ARG A 6 -9.71 -12.19 -6.76
CA ARG A 6 -9.32 -11.63 -5.46
C ARG A 6 -8.72 -12.70 -4.53
N PHE A 7 -9.35 -13.86 -4.44
CA PHE A 7 -8.91 -14.97 -3.57
C PHE A 7 -7.53 -15.53 -3.97
N TRP A 8 -7.21 -15.57 -5.26
CA TRP A 8 -5.89 -16.01 -5.74
C TRP A 8 -4.79 -14.98 -5.45
N LYS A 9 -5.08 -13.68 -5.56
CA LYS A 9 -4.12 -12.62 -5.22
C LYS A 9 -3.78 -12.61 -3.73
N GLU A 10 -4.78 -12.69 -2.86
CA GLU A 10 -4.58 -12.76 -1.41
C GLU A 10 -3.70 -13.98 -1.01
N ARG A 11 -3.88 -15.11 -1.65
CA ARG A 11 -3.11 -16.34 -1.40
C ARG A 11 -1.65 -16.24 -1.85
N LEU A 12 -1.37 -15.56 -2.94
CA LEU A 12 -0.02 -15.32 -3.45
C LEU A 12 0.76 -14.37 -2.54
N ILE A 13 0.13 -13.31 -2.08
CA ILE A 13 0.73 -12.27 -1.23
C ILE A 13 1.14 -12.84 0.14
N VAL A 14 0.30 -13.65 0.78
CA VAL A 14 0.65 -14.34 2.05
C VAL A 14 1.78 -15.35 1.84
N THR A 15 1.85 -15.98 0.68
CA THR A 15 2.94 -16.91 0.32
C THR A 15 4.26 -16.16 0.20
N GLU A 16 4.27 -14.96 -0.38
CA GLU A 16 5.45 -14.09 -0.47
C GLU A 16 6.05 -13.80 0.91
N LEU A 17 5.21 -13.37 1.88
CA LEU A 17 5.66 -13.14 3.25
C LEU A 17 6.30 -14.39 3.88
N LYS A 18 5.64 -15.55 3.75
CA LYS A 18 6.15 -16.80 4.31
C LYS A 18 7.48 -17.24 3.70
N GLU A 19 7.64 -17.03 2.41
CA GLU A 19 8.90 -17.32 1.69
C GLU A 19 10.01 -16.33 2.06
N PHE A 20 9.66 -15.07 2.23
CA PHE A 20 10.57 -14.03 2.70
C PHE A 20 11.09 -14.37 4.10
N LEU A 21 10.21 -14.69 5.06
CA LEU A 21 10.58 -15.00 6.45
C LEU A 21 11.43 -16.28 6.58
N LYS A 22 11.29 -17.24 5.67
CA LYS A 22 12.21 -18.39 5.62
C LYS A 22 13.64 -17.98 5.31
N LYS A 23 13.83 -16.93 4.48
CA LYS A 23 15.15 -16.42 4.10
C LYS A 23 15.69 -15.40 5.11
N HIS A 24 14.81 -14.71 5.81
CA HIS A 24 15.08 -13.64 6.75
C HIS A 24 14.38 -13.89 8.11
N PRO A 25 14.78 -14.95 8.85
CA PRO A 25 14.04 -15.42 10.04
C PRO A 25 14.11 -14.44 11.24
N ASN A 26 15.07 -13.54 11.24
CA ASN A 26 15.24 -12.56 12.33
C ASN A 26 14.54 -11.22 12.05
N THR A 27 13.75 -11.13 11.00
CA THR A 27 12.99 -9.91 10.67
C THR A 27 12.04 -9.59 11.83
N VAL A 28 12.12 -8.34 12.34
CA VAL A 28 11.33 -7.90 13.50
C VAL A 28 10.13 -7.04 13.12
N GLY A 29 10.05 -6.59 11.87
CA GLY A 29 8.93 -5.78 11.41
C GLY A 29 9.00 -5.44 9.93
N VAL A 30 7.93 -4.81 9.45
CA VAL A 30 7.75 -4.40 8.06
C VAL A 30 7.48 -2.89 7.98
N GLU A 31 8.27 -2.18 7.20
CA GLU A 31 7.99 -0.80 6.80
C GLU A 31 7.01 -0.81 5.62
N VAL A 32 5.82 -0.34 5.86
CA VAL A 32 4.76 -0.22 4.85
C VAL A 32 4.89 1.14 4.18
N MET A 33 5.08 1.19 2.88
CA MET A 33 5.44 2.41 2.15
C MET A 33 4.47 2.72 1.01
N MET A 34 4.11 3.99 0.90
CA MET A 34 3.31 4.55 -0.18
C MET A 34 3.90 5.90 -0.62
N PRO A 35 4.21 6.13 -1.89
CA PRO A 35 4.52 7.47 -2.38
C PRO A 35 3.25 8.32 -2.42
N ASP A 36 3.29 9.52 -1.84
CA ASP A 36 2.23 10.52 -2.02
C ASP A 36 2.36 11.22 -3.38
N ASN A 37 1.46 12.17 -3.67
CA ASN A 37 1.48 12.90 -4.94
C ASN A 37 2.67 13.87 -5.10
N ASN A 38 3.41 14.14 -4.02
CA ASN A 38 4.67 14.90 -4.05
C ASN A 38 5.89 13.98 -4.20
N GLY A 39 5.71 12.66 -4.26
CA GLY A 39 6.78 11.67 -4.29
C GLY A 39 7.41 11.39 -2.92
N ILE A 40 6.82 11.89 -1.84
CA ILE A 40 7.28 11.63 -0.47
C ILE A 40 6.75 10.27 -0.03
N ILE A 41 7.64 9.44 0.51
CA ILE A 41 7.24 8.14 1.06
C ILE A 41 6.53 8.34 2.39
N ARG A 42 5.26 7.99 2.44
CA ARG A 42 4.42 7.92 3.64
C ARG A 42 4.26 6.46 4.03
N GLY A 43 4.07 6.21 5.32
CA GLY A 43 3.83 4.83 5.73
C GLY A 43 3.84 4.61 7.24
N LYS A 44 3.87 3.36 7.61
CA LYS A 44 3.83 2.88 8.99
C LYS A 44 4.80 1.72 9.16
N ARG A 45 5.27 1.50 10.38
CA ARG A 45 5.94 0.26 10.76
C ARG A 45 4.94 -0.67 11.42
N VAL A 46 4.96 -1.92 10.99
CA VAL A 46 4.14 -3.00 11.51
C VAL A 46 5.07 -4.03 12.15
N ASP A 47 4.74 -4.46 13.36
CA ASP A 47 5.48 -5.54 14.01
C ASP A 47 5.34 -6.84 13.22
N ILE A 48 6.36 -7.70 13.27
CA ILE A 48 6.35 -8.94 12.50
C ILE A 48 5.19 -9.87 12.86
N HIS A 49 4.71 -9.83 14.11
CA HIS A 49 3.57 -10.62 14.57
C HIS A 49 2.24 -10.17 13.94
N GLU A 50 2.18 -8.94 13.44
CA GLU A 50 1.02 -8.39 12.74
C GLU A 50 1.16 -8.45 11.20
N ALA A 51 2.33 -8.84 10.70
CA ALA A 51 2.60 -8.84 9.26
C ALA A 51 1.65 -9.76 8.49
N GLU A 52 1.28 -10.94 9.02
CA GLU A 52 0.32 -11.83 8.34
C GLU A 52 -1.03 -11.15 8.16
N SER A 53 -1.53 -10.41 9.18
CA SER A 53 -2.77 -9.63 9.08
C SER A 53 -2.67 -8.50 8.04
N LEU A 54 -1.51 -7.81 7.96
CA LEU A 54 -1.25 -6.82 6.92
C LEU A 54 -1.38 -7.44 5.51
N PHE A 55 -0.79 -8.61 5.30
CA PHE A 55 -0.80 -9.28 3.99
C PHE A 55 -2.16 -9.90 3.65
N GLU A 56 -2.96 -10.27 4.64
CA GLU A 56 -4.31 -10.82 4.44
C GLU A 56 -5.38 -9.74 4.28
N LYS A 57 -5.35 -8.70 5.11
CA LYS A 57 -6.45 -7.74 5.27
C LYS A 57 -6.09 -6.33 4.81
N GLY A 58 -4.80 -6.05 4.64
CA GLY A 58 -4.31 -4.70 4.43
C GLY A 58 -4.18 -3.91 5.75
N LEU A 59 -3.90 -2.63 5.61
CA LEU A 59 -3.72 -1.69 6.70
C LEU A 59 -4.54 -0.42 6.44
N ASN A 60 -5.16 0.13 7.48
CA ASN A 60 -5.94 1.36 7.37
C ASN A 60 -5.04 2.58 7.19
N PHE A 61 -5.42 3.42 6.26
CA PHE A 61 -4.86 4.75 5.99
C PHE A 61 -5.99 5.77 5.88
N CYS A 62 -5.72 6.97 6.32
CA CYS A 62 -6.52 8.14 6.04
C CYS A 62 -6.67 8.37 4.54
N ALA A 63 -7.87 8.63 4.03
CA ALA A 63 -8.11 8.88 2.61
C ALA A 63 -7.35 10.10 2.09
N ALA A 64 -7.06 11.08 2.95
CA ALA A 64 -6.27 12.26 2.62
C ALA A 64 -4.76 11.99 2.49
N THR A 65 -4.23 10.87 2.99
CA THR A 65 -2.78 10.60 3.04
C THR A 65 -2.04 10.82 1.72
N PRO A 66 -2.53 10.38 0.54
CA PRO A 66 -1.83 10.62 -0.73
C PRO A 66 -1.88 12.08 -1.20
N LEU A 67 -2.70 12.92 -0.58
CA LEU A 67 -2.94 14.32 -0.96
C LEU A 67 -2.37 15.34 0.04
N LEU A 68 -1.60 14.89 1.03
CA LEU A 68 -0.93 15.78 1.97
C LEU A 68 0.08 16.66 1.22
N ASP A 69 0.32 17.85 1.74
CA ASP A 69 1.38 18.71 1.23
C ASP A 69 2.79 18.17 1.57
N SER A 70 3.82 18.85 1.13
CA SER A 70 5.22 18.46 1.39
C SER A 70 5.60 18.49 2.88
N GLY A 71 4.87 19.26 3.70
CA GLY A 71 5.03 19.32 5.15
C GLY A 71 4.33 18.17 5.88
N GLY A 72 3.37 17.53 5.23
CA GLY A 72 2.53 16.48 5.80
C GLY A 72 1.20 16.99 6.33
N ASP A 73 0.83 18.22 5.99
CA ASP A 73 -0.43 18.83 6.39
C ASP A 73 -1.52 18.60 5.33
N VAL A 74 -2.78 18.61 5.79
CA VAL A 74 -3.94 18.57 4.89
C VAL A 74 -4.06 19.92 4.20
N ILE A 75 -4.26 19.92 2.88
CA ILE A 75 -4.40 21.15 2.10
C ILE A 75 -5.81 21.71 2.28
N ASP A 76 -5.91 22.94 2.77
CA ASP A 76 -7.18 23.64 2.94
C ASP A 76 -7.96 23.75 1.64
N GLY A 77 -9.27 23.53 1.71
CA GLY A 77 -10.18 23.62 0.56
C GLY A 77 -10.24 22.38 -0.31
N LEU A 78 -9.49 21.31 0.01
CA LEU A 78 -9.78 19.99 -0.51
C LEU A 78 -11.01 19.41 0.22
N ILE A 79 -11.89 18.76 -0.53
CA ILE A 79 -13.08 18.09 0.03
C ILE A 79 -12.66 16.91 0.95
N LEU A 80 -11.45 16.37 0.70
CA LEU A 80 -10.92 15.20 1.42
C LEU A 80 -10.07 15.64 2.60
N GLY A 81 -10.35 15.05 3.76
CA GLY A 81 -9.57 15.22 4.98
C GLY A 81 -10.32 15.95 6.09
N SER A 82 -10.69 17.22 5.94
CA SER A 82 -11.36 17.98 7.01
C SER A 82 -12.88 17.93 6.91
N ASP A 83 -13.44 18.03 5.70
CA ASP A 83 -14.87 18.22 5.50
C ASP A 83 -15.66 16.91 5.38
N ASP A 84 -14.99 15.79 5.07
CA ASP A 84 -15.61 14.47 4.90
C ASP A 84 -15.45 13.55 6.11
N GLY A 85 -14.84 14.05 7.20
CA GLY A 85 -14.55 13.29 8.42
C GLY A 85 -13.37 12.34 8.28
N ASP A 86 -12.53 12.54 7.25
CA ASP A 86 -11.28 11.83 6.97
C ASP A 86 -11.41 10.30 7.05
N PRO A 87 -12.20 9.70 6.16
CA PRO A 87 -12.52 8.28 6.22
C PRO A 87 -11.28 7.41 5.98
N ASP A 88 -11.22 6.27 6.67
CA ASP A 88 -10.22 5.25 6.39
C ASP A 88 -10.46 4.56 5.06
N ILE A 89 -9.36 4.26 4.37
CA ILE A 89 -9.25 3.39 3.20
C ILE A 89 -8.20 2.31 3.47
N PHE A 90 -8.07 1.33 2.60
CA PHE A 90 -7.21 0.17 2.83
C PHE A 90 -5.96 0.22 1.96
N GLY A 91 -4.79 0.08 2.59
CA GLY A 91 -3.52 -0.16 1.91
C GLY A 91 -3.22 -1.65 1.83
N HIS A 92 -3.12 -2.21 0.63
CA HIS A 92 -2.77 -3.60 0.42
C HIS A 92 -1.35 -3.73 -0.14
N PRO A 93 -0.54 -4.70 0.31
CA PRO A 93 0.77 -4.97 -0.24
C PRO A 93 0.73 -5.16 -1.76
N VAL A 94 1.74 -4.61 -2.43
CA VAL A 94 1.97 -4.83 -3.86
C VAL A 94 2.80 -6.09 -4.03
N ASP A 95 2.27 -7.06 -4.76
CA ASP A 95 2.91 -8.33 -5.05
C ASP A 95 4.33 -8.14 -5.62
N GLY A 96 5.29 -8.90 -5.11
CA GLY A 96 6.70 -8.83 -5.52
C GLY A 96 7.47 -7.62 -5.00
N SER A 97 6.90 -6.80 -4.09
CA SER A 97 7.58 -5.61 -3.56
C SER A 97 8.21 -5.79 -2.17
N LEU A 98 8.04 -6.94 -1.55
CA LEU A 98 8.61 -7.23 -0.24
C LEU A 98 10.11 -7.46 -0.33
N THR A 99 10.90 -6.59 0.31
CA THR A 99 12.38 -6.63 0.26
C THR A 99 12.99 -6.38 1.64
N PRO A 100 14.22 -6.88 1.93
CA PRO A 100 14.92 -6.58 3.16
C PRO A 100 15.41 -5.12 3.18
N VAL A 101 15.58 -4.56 4.38
CA VAL A 101 16.15 -3.23 4.63
C VAL A 101 17.56 -3.39 5.23
N PRO A 102 18.62 -3.47 4.41
CA PRO A 102 19.95 -3.87 4.86
C PRO A 102 20.73 -2.81 5.64
N TRP A 103 20.26 -1.57 5.68
CA TRP A 103 20.94 -0.44 6.33
C TRP A 103 20.48 -0.19 7.77
N LEU A 104 19.50 -0.96 8.28
CA LEU A 104 19.06 -0.85 9.66
C LEU A 104 19.78 -1.87 10.54
N GLU A 105 20.02 -1.50 11.82
CA GLU A 105 20.64 -2.41 12.80
C GLU A 105 19.77 -3.64 13.09
N LYS A 106 18.44 -3.43 13.15
CA LYS A 106 17.47 -4.51 13.27
C LYS A 106 17.06 -4.99 11.89
N GLU A 107 16.95 -6.28 11.69
CA GLU A 107 16.45 -6.83 10.44
C GLU A 107 14.99 -6.42 10.23
N MET A 108 14.79 -5.53 9.27
CA MET A 108 13.48 -5.04 8.85
C MET A 108 13.23 -5.44 7.40
N ALA A 109 11.97 -5.60 7.07
CA ALA A 109 11.50 -5.65 5.69
C ALA A 109 10.85 -4.32 5.30
N GLN A 110 10.68 -4.09 4.00
CA GLN A 110 9.86 -3.02 3.45
C GLN A 110 8.95 -3.56 2.37
N VAL A 111 7.76 -2.99 2.24
CA VAL A 111 6.77 -3.37 1.23
C VAL A 111 6.05 -2.14 0.72
N LEU A 112 5.88 -2.05 -0.60
CA LEU A 112 5.00 -1.05 -1.19
C LEU A 112 3.54 -1.46 -1.00
N ILE A 113 2.67 -0.47 -0.81
CA ILE A 113 1.22 -0.68 -0.81
C ILE A 113 0.54 0.09 -1.92
N THR A 114 -0.63 -0.39 -2.31
CA THR A 114 -1.59 0.33 -3.13
C THR A 114 -2.89 0.54 -2.37
N LEU A 115 -3.54 1.66 -2.59
CA LEU A 115 -4.74 2.03 -1.85
C LEU A 115 -6.01 1.57 -2.56
N VAL A 116 -6.94 1.07 -1.75
CA VAL A 116 -8.25 0.58 -2.18
C VAL A 116 -9.32 1.29 -1.34
N GLY A 117 -10.33 1.82 -2.00
CA GLY A 117 -11.45 2.48 -1.34
C GLY A 117 -12.35 1.48 -0.57
N ARG A 118 -13.26 2.01 0.24
CA ARG A 118 -14.24 1.19 0.98
C ARG A 118 -15.16 0.36 0.09
N ASP A 119 -15.33 0.79 -1.16
CA ASP A 119 -16.10 0.08 -2.19
C ASP A 119 -15.33 -1.09 -2.84
N GLY A 120 -14.06 -1.31 -2.43
CA GLY A 120 -13.18 -2.33 -2.97
C GLY A 120 -12.52 -1.97 -4.30
N ASN A 121 -12.72 -0.76 -4.80
CA ASN A 121 -12.09 -0.29 -6.02
C ASN A 121 -10.74 0.40 -5.76
N PRO A 122 -9.83 0.44 -6.75
CA PRO A 122 -8.60 1.20 -6.64
C PRO A 122 -8.88 2.67 -6.28
N TYR A 123 -8.21 3.18 -5.23
CA TYR A 123 -8.45 4.54 -4.75
C TYR A 123 -8.00 5.56 -5.82
N PRO A 124 -8.91 6.45 -6.29
CA PRO A 124 -8.68 7.23 -7.50
C PRO A 124 -7.60 8.32 -7.35
N HIS A 125 -7.31 8.74 -6.12
CA HIS A 125 -6.38 9.82 -5.81
C HIS A 125 -4.95 9.34 -5.48
N GLU A 126 -4.72 8.03 -5.48
CA GLU A 126 -3.39 7.48 -5.29
C GLU A 126 -2.60 7.51 -6.60
N ALA A 127 -1.38 8.06 -6.56
CA ALA A 127 -0.51 8.23 -7.73
C ALA A 127 -0.27 6.92 -8.51
N ARG A 128 -0.09 5.80 -7.81
CA ARG A 128 0.11 4.47 -8.41
C ARG A 128 -1.12 3.99 -9.17
N ASN A 129 -2.31 4.20 -8.64
CA ASN A 129 -3.57 3.87 -9.29
C ASN A 129 -3.83 4.78 -10.52
N VAL A 130 -3.42 6.06 -10.44
CA VAL A 130 -3.47 6.98 -11.58
C VAL A 130 -2.58 6.46 -12.70
N LEU A 131 -1.33 6.13 -12.40
CA LEU A 131 -0.38 5.58 -13.37
C LEU A 131 -0.91 4.28 -14.00
N SER A 132 -1.42 3.35 -13.19
CA SER A 132 -1.97 2.08 -13.69
C SER A 132 -3.11 2.29 -14.69
N ARG A 133 -3.99 3.26 -14.45
CA ARG A 133 -5.06 3.59 -15.40
C ARG A 133 -4.53 4.15 -16.72
N VAL A 134 -3.49 4.97 -16.67
CA VAL A 134 -2.86 5.53 -17.88
C VAL A 134 -2.15 4.44 -18.67
N VAL A 135 -1.37 3.60 -18.01
CA VAL A 135 -0.68 2.47 -18.65
C VAL A 135 -1.69 1.51 -19.30
N GLN A 136 -2.78 1.18 -18.58
CA GLN A 136 -3.82 0.31 -19.16
C GLN A 136 -4.43 0.91 -20.41
N LYS A 137 -4.70 2.23 -20.39
CA LYS A 137 -5.25 2.91 -21.57
C LYS A 137 -4.28 2.89 -22.76
N LEU A 138 -2.97 3.06 -22.52
CA LEU A 138 -1.96 2.96 -23.60
C LEU A 138 -1.92 1.54 -24.19
N VAL A 139 -1.99 0.51 -23.35
CA VAL A 139 -2.06 -0.88 -23.81
C VAL A 139 -3.33 -1.15 -24.63
N ASP A 140 -4.48 -0.63 -24.18
CA ASP A 140 -5.76 -0.80 -24.88
C ASP A 140 -5.77 -0.07 -26.26
N ASP A 141 -4.98 0.99 -26.40
CA ASP A 141 -4.82 1.79 -27.62
C ASP A 141 -3.65 1.28 -28.51
N ASP A 142 -3.02 0.12 -28.19
CA ASP A 142 -1.88 -0.47 -28.90
C ASP A 142 -0.64 0.46 -28.98
N LEU A 143 -0.38 1.27 -27.94
CA LEU A 143 0.75 2.21 -27.83
C LEU A 143 1.84 1.75 -26.87
#